data_18448e7362d7c5a388811194f372cd7d
#
_entry.id   18448e7362d7c5a388811194f372cd7d
#
_cell.length_a   1.000
_cell.length_b   1.000
_cell.length_c   1.000
_cell.angle_alpha   90.00
_cell.angle_beta   90.00
_cell.angle_gamma   90.00
#
_symmetry.space_group_name_H-M   'P 1'
#
loop_
_entity.id
_entity.type
_entity.pdbx_description
1 polymer ?
#
loop_
_entity_poly.entity_id
_entity_poly.type
_entity_poly.pdbx_seq_one_letter_code
_entity_poly.pdbx_strand_id
1 'polypeptide(L)'
;MRKEAEAQKKQEEPKSWKPAYEQDYFTLSCDFKVCKYTNYEERFDDGLISAGNCFPAKERAEQVTEKMRLLLRLEQLHDMLCPDYEPDWEKEKDKFCLCYHHEGKQWSVESWLFFESQGFVWFDTFENAEKAAEILNKELEESE
;
A
#
# COMPACT_ATOMS: atom_id res chain seq x y z
N MET A 1 14.79 23.08 43.49
CA MET A 1 15.45 21.79 43.11
C MET A 1 14.51 20.66 42.74
N ARG A 2 13.32 20.96 42.26
CA ARG A 2 12.39 19.93 41.74
C ARG A 2 12.05 20.11 40.26
N LYS A 3 12.73 20.99 39.54
CA LYS A 3 12.46 21.28 38.12
C LYS A 3 13.39 20.59 37.15
N GLU A 4 14.39 19.85 37.60
CA GLU A 4 15.36 19.20 36.73
C GLU A 4 15.08 17.71 36.49
N ALA A 5 14.15 17.11 37.25
CA ALA A 5 13.81 15.68 37.09
C ALA A 5 12.66 15.41 36.10
N GLU A 6 11.93 16.44 35.68
CA GLU A 6 10.80 16.30 34.74
C GLU A 6 11.17 16.54 33.26
N ALA A 7 12.39 16.99 32.99
CA ALA A 7 12.80 17.43 31.65
C ALA A 7 13.40 16.36 30.74
N GLN A 8 13.48 15.10 31.15
CA GLN A 8 14.14 14.05 30.34
C GLN A 8 13.43 12.70 30.34
N LYS A 9 12.13 12.66 30.14
CA LYS A 9 11.58 11.53 29.40
C LYS A 9 11.90 11.82 27.93
N LYS A 10 13.08 11.41 27.48
CA LYS A 10 13.34 11.26 26.06
C LYS A 10 12.20 10.38 25.53
N GLN A 11 11.31 10.95 24.73
CA GLN A 11 10.39 10.17 23.95
C GLN A 11 11.25 9.25 23.10
N GLU A 12 11.20 7.96 23.37
CA GLU A 12 11.85 6.98 22.51
C GLU A 12 11.26 7.15 21.10
N GLU A 13 12.15 7.24 20.09
CA GLU A 13 11.71 7.30 18.71
C GLU A 13 10.91 6.03 18.37
N PRO A 14 9.77 6.16 17.68
CA PRO A 14 9.00 5.00 17.25
C PRO A 14 9.85 4.05 16.42
N LYS A 15 9.76 2.77 16.69
CA LYS A 15 10.46 1.71 15.95
C LYS A 15 9.45 0.80 15.29
N SER A 16 9.82 0.28 14.12
CA SER A 16 9.05 -0.77 13.47
C SER A 16 8.96 -2.00 14.36
N TRP A 17 7.77 -2.59 14.44
CA TRP A 17 7.59 -3.83 15.19
C TRP A 17 8.39 -4.96 14.57
N LYS A 18 9.02 -5.76 15.42
CA LYS A 18 9.73 -6.99 15.05
C LYS A 18 9.37 -8.08 16.03
N PRO A 19 9.22 -9.33 15.57
CA PRO A 19 8.97 -10.44 16.48
C PRO A 19 10.21 -10.72 17.32
N ALA A 20 10.00 -11.03 18.60
CA ALA A 20 11.05 -11.56 19.47
C ALA A 20 11.36 -13.02 19.10
N TYR A 21 12.47 -13.54 19.61
CA TYR A 21 12.80 -14.96 19.45
C TYR A 21 11.64 -15.84 20.00
N GLU A 22 11.26 -16.87 19.25
CA GLU A 22 10.14 -17.76 19.53
C GLU A 22 8.74 -17.08 19.51
N GLN A 23 8.65 -15.85 19.04
CA GLN A 23 7.37 -15.16 18.88
C GLN A 23 6.77 -15.43 17.49
N ASP A 24 5.46 -15.66 17.46
CA ASP A 24 4.72 -15.80 16.20
C ASP A 24 4.56 -14.44 15.49
N TYR A 25 4.56 -14.49 14.20
CA TYR A 25 4.30 -13.34 13.32
C TYR A 25 3.56 -13.75 12.07
N PHE A 26 2.94 -12.78 11.41
CA PHE A 26 2.16 -12.97 10.19
C PHE A 26 2.85 -12.28 9.03
N THR A 27 2.76 -12.87 7.85
CA THR A 27 3.39 -12.36 6.62
C THR A 27 2.45 -12.47 5.44
N LEU A 28 2.79 -11.76 4.36
CA LEU A 28 2.20 -11.97 3.05
C LEU A 28 3.09 -12.92 2.26
N SER A 29 2.49 -13.95 1.68
CA SER A 29 3.18 -14.85 0.76
C SER A 29 3.26 -14.24 -0.67
N CYS A 30 3.99 -14.89 -1.56
CA CYS A 30 4.14 -14.44 -2.95
C CYS A 30 2.84 -14.46 -3.76
N ASP A 31 1.84 -15.20 -3.34
CA ASP A 31 0.49 -15.23 -3.91
C ASP A 31 -0.53 -14.41 -3.10
N PHE A 32 -0.04 -13.51 -2.25
CA PHE A 32 -0.83 -12.60 -1.40
C PHE A 32 -1.80 -13.31 -0.45
N LYS A 33 -1.35 -14.40 0.14
CA LYS A 33 -2.03 -15.05 1.27
C LYS A 33 -1.30 -14.73 2.56
N VAL A 34 -2.05 -14.64 3.65
CA VAL A 34 -1.45 -14.45 4.97
C VAL A 34 -0.95 -15.80 5.51
N CYS A 35 0.31 -15.81 5.89
CA CYS A 35 0.97 -16.98 6.50
C CYS A 35 1.41 -16.65 7.92
N LYS A 36 1.45 -17.65 8.77
CA LYS A 36 1.92 -17.55 10.16
C LYS A 36 3.22 -18.31 10.33
N TYR A 37 4.22 -17.67 10.93
CA TYR A 37 5.51 -18.28 11.26
C TYR A 37 5.89 -17.97 12.70
N THR A 38 6.86 -18.73 13.22
CA THR A 38 7.50 -18.45 14.50
C THR A 38 8.93 -17.98 14.24
N ASN A 39 9.36 -16.92 14.90
CA ASN A 39 10.70 -16.37 14.72
C ASN A 39 11.76 -17.20 15.46
N TYR A 40 12.57 -17.91 14.72
CA TYR A 40 13.75 -18.62 15.23
C TYR A 40 15.06 -17.96 14.84
N GLU A 41 15.02 -16.73 14.36
CA GLU A 41 16.19 -15.96 13.90
C GLU A 41 16.97 -16.68 12.79
N GLU A 42 16.26 -17.48 12.00
CA GLU A 42 16.82 -18.14 10.83
C GLU A 42 16.89 -17.16 9.65
N ARG A 43 17.66 -17.50 8.63
CA ARG A 43 17.82 -16.66 7.43
C ARG A 43 16.49 -16.32 6.76
N PHE A 44 15.53 -17.24 6.78
CA PHE A 44 14.18 -17.03 6.29
C PHE A 44 13.45 -15.92 7.07
N ASP A 45 13.50 -15.99 8.41
CA ASP A 45 12.90 -14.98 9.28
C ASP A 45 13.54 -13.61 9.08
N ASP A 46 14.87 -13.56 9.03
CA ASP A 46 15.62 -12.32 8.83
C ASP A 46 15.28 -11.65 7.51
N GLY A 47 15.06 -12.41 6.46
CA GLY A 47 14.64 -11.89 5.15
C GLY A 47 13.27 -11.22 5.19
N LEU A 48 12.31 -11.84 5.83
CA LEU A 48 10.95 -11.30 5.97
C LEU A 48 10.95 -10.04 6.85
N ILE A 49 11.64 -10.07 7.96
CA ILE A 49 11.76 -8.95 8.89
C ILE A 49 12.45 -7.75 8.23
N SER A 50 13.56 -7.98 7.52
CA SER A 50 14.26 -6.93 6.77
C SER A 50 13.39 -6.27 5.72
N ALA A 51 12.55 -7.05 5.06
CA ALA A 51 11.62 -6.55 4.04
C ALA A 51 10.42 -5.80 4.62
N GLY A 52 10.25 -5.81 5.95
CA GLY A 52 9.08 -5.25 6.60
C GLY A 52 7.82 -6.12 6.47
N ASN A 53 7.99 -7.35 6.00
CA ASN A 53 6.89 -8.30 5.81
C ASN A 53 6.70 -9.15 7.08
N CYS A 54 6.39 -8.47 8.18
CA CYS A 54 6.10 -9.10 9.46
C CYS A 54 5.10 -8.26 10.25
N PHE A 55 4.04 -8.90 10.71
CA PHE A 55 2.93 -8.24 11.40
C PHE A 55 2.60 -8.98 12.70
N PRO A 56 2.26 -8.24 13.79
CA PRO A 56 1.95 -8.87 15.07
C PRO A 56 0.58 -9.55 15.08
N ALA A 57 -0.33 -9.16 14.19
CA ALA A 57 -1.70 -9.66 14.13
C ALA A 57 -2.09 -10.05 12.70
N LYS A 58 -2.85 -11.13 12.60
CA LYS A 58 -3.40 -11.63 11.33
C LYS A 58 -4.22 -10.57 10.61
N GLU A 59 -5.07 -9.85 11.33
CA GLU A 59 -5.95 -8.80 10.79
C GLU A 59 -5.15 -7.68 10.13
N ARG A 60 -4.00 -7.30 10.73
CA ARG A 60 -3.13 -6.28 10.14
C ARG A 60 -2.49 -6.78 8.85
N ALA A 61 -2.02 -8.01 8.81
CA ALA A 61 -1.47 -8.63 7.60
C ALA A 61 -2.54 -8.71 6.50
N GLU A 62 -3.77 -9.04 6.83
CA GLU A 62 -4.89 -9.06 5.87
C GLU A 62 -5.19 -7.67 5.29
N GLN A 63 -5.19 -6.62 6.11
CA GLN A 63 -5.37 -5.24 5.65
C GLN A 63 -4.28 -4.81 4.66
N VAL A 64 -3.04 -5.14 4.94
CA VAL A 64 -1.91 -4.82 4.05
C VAL A 64 -2.01 -5.64 2.76
N THR A 65 -2.40 -6.92 2.86
CA THR A 65 -2.61 -7.79 1.70
C THR A 65 -3.61 -7.19 0.71
N GLU A 66 -4.74 -6.68 1.21
CA GLU A 66 -5.77 -6.04 0.36
C GLU A 66 -5.22 -4.80 -0.36
N LYS A 67 -4.43 -3.99 0.32
CA LYS A 67 -3.76 -2.83 -0.30
C LYS A 67 -2.78 -3.25 -1.40
N MET A 68 -2.00 -4.29 -1.17
CA MET A 68 -1.04 -4.79 -2.14
C MET A 68 -1.72 -5.39 -3.37
N ARG A 69 -2.82 -6.11 -3.18
CA ARG A 69 -3.65 -6.63 -4.30
C ARG A 69 -4.19 -5.50 -5.15
N LEU A 70 -4.71 -4.45 -4.51
CA LEU A 70 -5.23 -3.29 -5.22
C LEU A 70 -4.13 -2.60 -6.04
N LEU A 71 -2.96 -2.39 -5.45
CA LEU A 71 -1.81 -1.80 -6.14
C LEU A 71 -1.44 -2.61 -7.39
N LEU A 72 -1.36 -3.93 -7.27
CA LEU A 72 -1.08 -4.80 -8.43
C LEU A 72 -2.17 -4.70 -9.49
N ARG A 73 -3.44 -4.63 -9.09
CA ARG A 73 -4.55 -4.49 -10.04
C ARG A 73 -4.48 -3.16 -10.79
N LEU A 74 -4.18 -2.07 -10.10
CA LEU A 74 -4.00 -0.76 -10.73
C LEU A 74 -2.83 -0.76 -11.73
N GLU A 75 -1.71 -1.40 -11.39
CA GLU A 75 -0.56 -1.55 -12.29
C GLU A 75 -0.92 -2.37 -13.53
N GLN A 76 -1.69 -3.45 -13.37
CA GLN A 76 -2.19 -4.24 -14.50
C GLN A 76 -3.07 -3.40 -15.44
N LEU A 77 -3.93 -2.55 -14.88
CA LEU A 77 -4.79 -1.65 -15.68
C LEU A 77 -3.94 -0.58 -16.40
N HIS A 78 -2.92 -0.05 -15.74
CA HIS A 78 -1.96 0.85 -16.39
C HIS A 78 -1.29 0.17 -17.60
N ASP A 79 -0.76 -1.02 -17.40
CA ASP A 79 -0.06 -1.76 -18.46
C ASP A 79 -0.98 -2.16 -19.61
N MET A 80 -2.26 -2.39 -19.32
CA MET A 80 -3.26 -2.68 -20.33
C MET A 80 -3.66 -1.46 -21.16
N LEU A 81 -3.78 -0.28 -20.52
CA LEU A 81 -4.36 0.92 -21.13
C LEU A 81 -3.31 1.91 -21.65
N CYS A 82 -2.18 2.03 -20.98
CA CYS A 82 -1.12 2.97 -21.31
C CYS A 82 0.27 2.45 -20.92
N PRO A 83 0.72 1.32 -21.50
CA PRO A 83 1.92 0.59 -21.03
C PRO A 83 3.22 1.40 -21.08
N ASP A 84 3.33 2.32 -22.01
CA ASP A 84 4.55 3.12 -22.21
C ASP A 84 4.51 4.48 -21.47
N TYR A 85 3.45 4.73 -20.71
CA TYR A 85 3.29 6.00 -20.03
C TYR A 85 4.04 6.04 -18.71
N GLU A 86 4.89 7.06 -18.57
CA GLU A 86 5.48 7.49 -17.30
C GLU A 86 5.20 8.97 -17.10
N PRO A 87 4.71 9.40 -15.93
CA PRO A 87 4.42 10.82 -15.72
C PRO A 87 5.70 11.66 -15.65
N ASP A 88 5.68 12.80 -16.34
CA ASP A 88 6.73 13.80 -16.29
C ASP A 88 6.28 14.93 -15.34
N TRP A 89 6.87 14.99 -14.16
CA TRP A 89 6.49 15.92 -13.10
C TRP A 89 7.06 17.35 -13.32
N GLU A 90 7.94 17.53 -14.29
CA GLU A 90 8.46 18.83 -14.69
C GLU A 90 7.53 19.57 -15.65
N LYS A 91 6.60 18.85 -16.28
CA LYS A 91 5.63 19.44 -17.22
C LYS A 91 4.29 19.74 -16.56
N GLU A 92 3.74 20.92 -16.88
CA GLU A 92 2.36 21.31 -16.53
C GLU A 92 1.35 20.54 -17.38
N LYS A 93 1.23 19.25 -17.13
CA LYS A 93 0.25 18.41 -17.79
C LYS A 93 -0.47 17.59 -16.73
N ASP A 94 -1.80 17.47 -16.86
CA ASP A 94 -2.61 16.66 -15.96
C ASP A 94 -2.14 15.22 -15.96
N LYS A 95 -1.93 14.68 -14.77
CA LYS A 95 -1.69 13.25 -14.51
C LYS A 95 -2.90 12.72 -13.77
N PHE A 96 -3.39 11.58 -14.21
CA PHE A 96 -4.66 11.03 -13.75
C PHE A 96 -4.43 9.84 -12.84
N CYS A 97 -5.15 9.82 -11.72
CA CYS A 97 -5.17 8.69 -10.80
C CYS A 97 -6.60 8.38 -10.37
N LEU A 98 -6.78 7.27 -9.69
CA LEU A 98 -8.09 6.82 -9.24
C LEU A 98 -8.26 7.04 -7.74
N CYS A 99 -9.44 7.48 -7.36
CA CYS A 99 -9.88 7.63 -5.99
C CYS A 99 -11.13 6.81 -5.72
N TYR A 100 -11.20 6.18 -4.55
CA TYR A 100 -12.38 5.44 -4.12
C TYR A 100 -13.22 6.30 -3.18
N HIS A 101 -14.49 6.50 -3.54
CA HIS A 101 -15.45 7.24 -2.74
C HIS A 101 -16.27 6.28 -1.86
N HIS A 102 -16.07 6.35 -0.57
CA HIS A 102 -16.73 5.44 0.39
C HIS A 102 -18.26 5.66 0.46
N GLU A 103 -18.72 6.88 0.33
CA GLU A 103 -20.18 7.16 0.31
C GLU A 103 -20.86 6.57 -0.92
N GLY A 104 -20.29 6.83 -2.10
CA GLY A 104 -20.82 6.32 -3.37
C GLY A 104 -20.43 4.90 -3.69
N LYS A 105 -19.50 4.32 -2.96
CA LYS A 105 -18.92 2.98 -3.16
C LYS A 105 -18.47 2.75 -4.60
N GLN A 106 -17.75 3.73 -5.15
CA GLN A 106 -17.25 3.67 -6.52
C GLN A 106 -15.94 4.39 -6.71
N TRP A 107 -15.24 4.00 -7.75
CA TRP A 107 -14.02 4.62 -8.21
C TRP A 107 -14.31 5.81 -9.13
N SER A 108 -13.52 6.86 -9.02
CA SER A 108 -13.57 8.01 -9.92
C SER A 108 -12.17 8.49 -10.26
N VAL A 109 -12.06 9.40 -11.23
CA VAL A 109 -10.80 9.94 -11.72
C VAL A 109 -10.48 11.25 -11.02
N GLU A 110 -9.22 11.40 -10.58
CA GLU A 110 -8.67 12.68 -10.14
C GLU A 110 -7.45 13.06 -10.95
N SER A 111 -7.14 14.35 -11.02
CA SER A 111 -5.99 14.86 -11.75
C SER A 111 -5.08 15.69 -10.86
N TRP A 112 -3.79 15.56 -11.09
CA TRP A 112 -2.73 16.30 -10.40
C TRP A 112 -1.71 16.84 -11.41
N LEU A 113 -1.16 18.02 -11.13
CA LEU A 113 -0.17 18.64 -12.00
C LEU A 113 1.26 18.40 -11.52
N PHE A 114 1.56 18.75 -10.27
CA PHE A 114 2.92 18.78 -9.74
C PHE A 114 3.16 17.86 -8.53
N PHE A 115 2.12 17.34 -7.91
CA PHE A 115 2.27 16.54 -6.72
C PHE A 115 2.28 15.05 -7.05
N GLU A 116 3.43 14.42 -6.84
CA GLU A 116 3.56 12.98 -6.91
C GLU A 116 3.25 12.36 -5.53
N SER A 117 2.31 11.43 -5.50
CA SER A 117 2.05 10.64 -4.30
C SER A 117 2.58 9.22 -4.50
N GLN A 118 3.41 8.77 -3.58
CA GLN A 118 3.94 7.42 -3.60
C GLN A 118 2.81 6.39 -3.39
N GLY A 119 2.83 5.34 -4.18
CA GLY A 119 1.81 4.28 -4.15
C GLY A 119 0.60 4.53 -5.02
N PHE A 120 0.52 5.66 -5.71
CA PHE A 120 -0.50 5.86 -6.74
C PHE A 120 0.00 5.37 -8.10
N VAL A 121 -0.94 4.89 -8.90
CA VAL A 121 -0.72 4.50 -10.30
C VAL A 121 -1.31 5.58 -11.18
N TRP A 122 -0.55 6.05 -12.16
CA TRP A 122 -0.90 7.18 -13.01
C TRP A 122 -1.28 6.73 -14.41
N PHE A 123 -2.26 7.39 -14.98
CA PHE A 123 -2.78 7.16 -16.33
C PHE A 123 -2.51 8.39 -17.19
N ASP A 124 -2.32 8.16 -18.46
CA ASP A 124 -1.93 9.19 -19.44
C ASP A 124 -3.06 10.14 -19.82
N THR A 125 -4.29 9.64 -19.88
CA THR A 125 -5.48 10.41 -20.29
C THR A 125 -6.61 10.19 -19.31
N PHE A 126 -7.54 11.15 -19.27
CA PHE A 126 -8.80 11.01 -18.53
C PHE A 126 -9.59 9.77 -18.99
N GLU A 127 -9.65 9.54 -20.29
CA GLU A 127 -10.39 8.41 -20.89
C GLU A 127 -9.83 7.06 -20.43
N ASN A 128 -8.51 6.91 -20.39
CA ASN A 128 -7.88 5.68 -19.91
C ASN A 128 -8.11 5.47 -18.41
N ALA A 129 -7.99 6.54 -17.61
CA ALA A 129 -8.29 6.48 -16.18
C ALA A 129 -9.77 6.15 -15.94
N GLU A 130 -10.69 6.73 -16.71
CA GLU A 130 -12.13 6.43 -16.63
C GLU A 130 -12.45 4.98 -16.97
N LYS A 131 -11.81 4.43 -18.00
CA LYS A 131 -11.91 2.99 -18.33
C LYS A 131 -11.46 2.10 -17.19
N ALA A 132 -10.34 2.45 -16.55
CA ALA A 132 -9.85 1.73 -15.39
C ALA A 132 -10.86 1.79 -14.22
N ALA A 133 -11.43 2.97 -13.96
CA ALA A 133 -12.45 3.15 -12.93
C ALA A 133 -13.71 2.32 -13.23
N GLU A 134 -14.17 2.30 -14.47
CA GLU A 134 -15.32 1.50 -14.91
C GLU A 134 -15.08 0.00 -14.71
N ILE A 135 -13.89 -0.49 -15.05
CA ILE A 135 -13.50 -1.89 -14.83
C ILE A 135 -13.54 -2.24 -13.35
N LEU A 136 -12.95 -1.41 -12.49
CA LEU A 136 -12.96 -1.62 -11.04
C LEU A 136 -14.37 -1.56 -10.45
N ASN A 137 -15.20 -0.63 -10.90
CA ASN A 137 -16.60 -0.51 -10.46
C ASN A 137 -17.42 -1.74 -10.86
N LYS A 138 -17.19 -2.26 -12.05
CA LYS A 138 -17.82 -3.50 -12.51
C LYS A 138 -17.40 -4.71 -11.69
N GLU A 139 -16.11 -4.81 -11.35
CA GLU A 139 -15.58 -5.87 -10.47
C GLU A 139 -16.21 -5.80 -9.07
N LEU A 140 -16.46 -4.59 -8.55
CA LEU A 140 -17.16 -4.40 -7.26
C LEU A 140 -18.60 -4.90 -7.32
N GLU A 141 -19.34 -4.62 -8.38
CA GLU A 141 -20.71 -5.11 -8.57
C GLU A 141 -20.77 -6.64 -8.65
N GLU A 142 -19.81 -7.27 -9.31
CA GLU A 142 -19.73 -8.73 -9.45
C GLU A 142 -19.35 -9.44 -8.14
N SER A 143 -18.72 -8.76 -7.18
CA SER A 143 -18.30 -9.31 -5.89
C SER A 143 -19.36 -9.21 -4.78
N GLU A 144 -20.46 -8.49 -5.03
CA GLU A 144 -21.58 -8.38 -4.09
C GLU A 144 -22.57 -9.57 -4.20
#